data_4af87837cbe2349477520243c04b67f0
#
_entry.id   4af87837cbe2349477520243c04b67f0
#
_cell.length_a   1.000
_cell.length_b   1.000
_cell.length_c   1.000
_cell.angle_alpha   90.00
_cell.angle_beta   90.00
_cell.angle_gamma   90.00
#
_symmetry.space_group_name_H-M   'P 1'
#
loop_
_entity.id
_entity.type
_entity.pdbx_description
1 polymer ?
#
loop_
_entity_poly.entity_id
_entity_poly.type
_entity_poly.pdbx_seq_one_letter_code
_entity_poly.pdbx_strand_id
1 'polypeptide(L)'
;MKTLKRYSLGKDGLPTAAAIKAYERDGVVCIENAFDPEWVSHGRRAVAAAISTAAKSALREDHVVNEGKSLFFCDTFLWRRLPSFRKFTFESPAARLAKKVMRSKELLLYFDMAIVKEPGTPAKTPWHYDEAYWPVSGTQVCNVWMALDDVPEEAALQFALGSHRLKDDYKGIDFFTNK
;
A
#
# COMPACT_ATOMS: atom_id res chain seq x y z
N MET A 1 -0.62 -4.48 -21.97
CA MET A 1 0.08 -3.67 -20.94
C MET A 1 1.47 -4.24 -20.73
N LYS A 2 2.44 -3.42 -20.32
CA LYS A 2 3.81 -3.92 -20.07
C LYS A 2 3.91 -4.31 -18.60
N THR A 3 4.31 -5.56 -18.34
CA THR A 3 4.53 -6.05 -16.96
C THR A 3 5.68 -5.28 -16.30
N LEU A 4 5.48 -4.85 -15.06
CA LEU A 4 6.50 -4.18 -14.27
C LEU A 4 7.66 -5.13 -14.01
N LYS A 5 8.88 -4.66 -14.25
CA LYS A 5 10.07 -5.45 -13.93
C LYS A 5 10.18 -5.66 -12.42
N ARG A 6 10.47 -6.90 -12.04
CA ARG A 6 10.66 -7.30 -10.63
C ARG A 6 12.15 -7.33 -10.28
N TYR A 7 12.46 -6.98 -9.07
CA TYR A 7 13.83 -6.91 -8.53
C TYR A 7 13.92 -7.73 -7.24
N SER A 8 15.06 -8.35 -7.03
CA SER A 8 15.37 -9.01 -5.76
C SER A 8 16.13 -8.06 -4.84
N LEU A 9 16.13 -8.36 -3.55
CA LEU A 9 16.99 -7.70 -2.57
C LEU A 9 18.48 -8.05 -2.82
N GLY A 10 19.34 -7.15 -2.43
CA GLY A 10 20.77 -7.41 -2.34
C GLY A 10 21.13 -8.38 -1.19
N LYS A 11 22.41 -8.77 -1.11
CA LYS A 11 22.92 -9.65 -0.03
C LYS A 11 22.75 -9.04 1.37
N ASP A 12 22.64 -7.72 1.45
CA ASP A 12 22.38 -6.94 2.68
C ASP A 12 20.90 -6.88 3.07
N GLY A 13 20.02 -7.54 2.30
CA GLY A 13 18.57 -7.51 2.52
C GLY A 13 17.93 -6.16 2.18
N LEU A 14 18.59 -5.35 1.35
CA LEU A 14 18.10 -4.02 0.94
C LEU A 14 17.91 -3.94 -0.58
N PRO A 15 17.10 -2.98 -1.07
CA PRO A 15 16.96 -2.70 -2.49
C PRO A 15 18.30 -2.43 -3.17
N THR A 16 18.54 -3.10 -4.29
CA THR A 16 19.76 -2.93 -5.09
C THR A 16 19.80 -1.56 -5.77
N ALA A 17 20.99 -1.13 -6.21
CA ALA A 17 21.15 0.09 -6.98
C ALA A 17 20.28 0.10 -8.26
N ALA A 18 20.08 -1.07 -8.88
CA ALA A 18 19.22 -1.21 -10.05
C ALA A 18 17.74 -0.98 -9.70
N ALA A 19 17.27 -1.51 -8.56
CA ALA A 19 15.91 -1.28 -8.06
C ALA A 19 15.67 0.21 -7.74
N ILE A 20 16.63 0.86 -7.08
CA ILE A 20 16.57 2.29 -6.75
C ILE A 20 16.49 3.14 -8.01
N LYS A 21 17.34 2.88 -9.01
CA LYS A 21 17.30 3.60 -10.29
C LYS A 21 15.96 3.39 -11.02
N ALA A 22 15.37 2.20 -10.92
CA ALA A 22 14.05 1.95 -11.51
C ALA A 22 12.97 2.77 -10.80
N TYR A 23 12.98 2.83 -9.47
CA TYR A 23 12.07 3.66 -8.70
C TYR A 23 12.20 5.14 -9.05
N GLU A 24 13.43 5.67 -9.12
CA GLU A 24 13.70 7.07 -9.50
C GLU A 24 13.19 7.40 -10.92
N ARG A 25 13.27 6.45 -11.83
CA ARG A 25 12.82 6.62 -13.22
C ARG A 25 11.30 6.49 -13.35
N ASP A 26 10.72 5.49 -12.73
CA ASP A 26 9.34 5.04 -12.99
C ASP A 26 8.34 5.50 -11.94
N GLY A 27 8.81 5.92 -10.74
CA GLY A 27 7.96 6.25 -9.59
C GLY A 27 7.43 5.03 -8.84
N VAL A 28 7.77 3.84 -9.29
CA VAL A 28 7.36 2.56 -8.71
C VAL A 28 8.45 1.53 -8.90
N VAL A 29 8.60 0.61 -7.96
CA VAL A 29 9.46 -0.56 -8.09
C VAL A 29 8.80 -1.77 -7.42
N CYS A 30 8.85 -2.91 -8.07
CA CYS A 30 8.42 -4.18 -7.48
C CYS A 30 9.64 -4.95 -6.98
N ILE A 31 9.65 -5.31 -5.70
CA ILE A 31 10.73 -6.06 -5.06
C ILE A 31 10.15 -7.38 -4.56
N GLU A 32 10.60 -8.47 -5.14
CA GLU A 32 10.17 -9.83 -4.76
C GLU A 32 10.81 -10.25 -3.45
N ASN A 33 10.08 -11.03 -2.67
CA ASN A 33 10.55 -11.60 -1.39
C ASN A 33 11.13 -10.55 -0.43
N ALA A 34 10.58 -9.34 -0.47
CA ALA A 34 11.00 -8.24 0.38
C ALA A 34 10.61 -8.44 1.86
N PHE A 35 9.64 -9.32 2.08
CA PHE A 35 9.15 -9.71 3.41
C PHE A 35 9.22 -11.23 3.56
N ASP A 36 9.71 -11.69 4.70
CA ASP A 36 9.71 -13.10 5.03
C ASP A 36 8.28 -13.64 5.18
N PRO A 37 8.05 -14.94 4.97
CA PRO A 37 6.73 -15.57 5.13
C PRO A 37 6.07 -15.31 6.48
N GLU A 38 6.86 -15.12 7.54
CA GLU A 38 6.36 -14.77 8.87
C GLU A 38 5.66 -13.40 8.88
N TRP A 39 6.19 -12.41 8.16
CA TRP A 39 5.56 -11.10 8.04
C TRP A 39 4.28 -11.16 7.20
N VAL A 40 4.24 -12.00 6.16
CA VAL A 40 3.00 -12.25 5.40
C VAL A 40 1.93 -12.86 6.31
N SER A 41 2.29 -13.90 7.05
CA SER A 41 1.39 -14.56 8.00
C SER A 41 0.94 -13.61 9.12
N HIS A 42 1.84 -12.75 9.60
CA HIS A 42 1.51 -11.72 10.59
C HIS A 42 0.53 -10.72 10.02
N GLY A 43 0.76 -10.22 8.80
CA GLY A 43 -0.12 -9.28 8.11
C GLY A 43 -1.54 -9.84 7.92
N ARG A 44 -1.66 -11.09 7.48
CA ARG A 44 -2.97 -11.77 7.35
C ARG A 44 -3.75 -11.78 8.67
N ARG A 45 -3.09 -12.16 9.77
CA ARG A 45 -3.72 -12.14 11.10
C ARG A 45 -4.09 -10.73 11.55
N ALA A 46 -3.23 -9.75 11.27
CA ALA A 46 -3.48 -8.36 11.61
C ALA A 46 -4.71 -7.81 10.87
N VAL A 47 -4.82 -8.08 9.58
CA VAL A 47 -5.98 -7.68 8.76
C VAL A 47 -7.27 -8.38 9.23
N ALA A 48 -7.22 -9.67 9.50
CA ALA A 48 -8.38 -10.39 10.06
C ALA A 48 -8.86 -9.79 11.39
N ALA A 49 -7.92 -9.40 12.26
CA ALA A 49 -8.24 -8.72 13.53
C ALA A 49 -8.84 -7.33 13.28
N ALA A 50 -8.36 -6.57 12.29
CA ALA A 50 -8.91 -5.27 11.93
C ALA A 50 -10.37 -5.40 11.46
N ILE A 51 -10.66 -6.32 10.55
CA ILE A 51 -12.02 -6.60 10.07
C ILE A 51 -12.93 -7.00 11.23
N SER A 52 -12.48 -7.93 12.08
CA SER A 52 -13.28 -8.37 13.26
C SER A 52 -13.56 -7.23 14.24
N THR A 53 -12.61 -6.32 14.45
CA THR A 53 -12.75 -5.17 15.33
C THR A 53 -13.72 -4.14 14.72
N ALA A 54 -13.57 -3.83 13.42
CA ALA A 54 -14.48 -2.94 12.72
C ALA A 54 -15.91 -3.46 12.73
N ALA A 55 -16.12 -4.78 12.55
CA ALA A 55 -17.43 -5.39 12.58
C ALA A 55 -18.16 -5.23 13.93
N LYS A 56 -17.43 -5.00 15.01
CA LYS A 56 -17.95 -4.78 16.36
C LYS A 56 -18.12 -3.30 16.72
N SER A 57 -17.61 -2.40 15.89
CA SER A 57 -17.62 -0.96 16.15
C SER A 57 -18.86 -0.30 15.54
N ALA A 58 -19.39 0.70 16.23
CA ALA A 58 -20.42 1.59 15.68
C ALA A 58 -19.91 2.47 14.51
N LEU A 59 -18.59 2.54 14.33
CA LEU A 59 -17.92 3.29 13.23
C LEU A 59 -17.85 2.49 11.93
N ARG A 60 -18.62 1.44 11.79
CA ARG A 60 -18.59 0.49 10.68
C ARG A 60 -18.97 1.10 9.33
N GLU A 61 -19.74 2.18 9.31
CA GLU A 61 -20.31 2.75 8.07
C GLU A 61 -19.28 3.44 7.18
N ASP A 62 -18.17 3.94 7.76
CA ASP A 62 -17.18 4.73 7.02
C ASP A 62 -16.07 3.90 6.36
N HIS A 63 -15.92 2.62 6.70
CA HIS A 63 -14.76 1.81 6.32
C HIS A 63 -15.11 0.44 5.72
N VAL A 64 -16.37 0.05 5.70
CA VAL A 64 -16.81 -1.23 5.15
C VAL A 64 -17.95 -1.03 4.17
N VAL A 65 -17.67 -1.26 2.90
CA VAL A 65 -18.70 -1.29 1.86
C VAL A 65 -19.06 -2.75 1.58
N ASN A 66 -20.26 -3.14 1.93
CA ASN A 66 -20.86 -4.41 1.54
C ASN A 66 -21.73 -4.16 0.30
N GLU A 67 -21.18 -4.35 -0.88
CA GLU A 67 -21.96 -4.37 -2.11
C GLU A 67 -22.40 -5.80 -2.40
N GLY A 68 -23.58 -6.16 -1.90
CA GLY A 68 -24.10 -7.53 -2.04
C GLY A 68 -23.46 -8.51 -1.05
N LYS A 69 -22.84 -9.60 -1.57
CA LYS A 69 -22.25 -10.68 -0.76
C LYS A 69 -20.73 -10.54 -0.56
N SER A 70 -20.09 -9.57 -1.20
CA SER A 70 -18.63 -9.42 -1.20
C SER A 70 -18.19 -8.25 -0.33
N LEU A 71 -17.11 -8.44 0.42
CA LEU A 71 -16.55 -7.43 1.30
C LEU A 71 -15.56 -6.53 0.54
N PHE A 72 -15.77 -5.22 0.65
CA PHE A 72 -14.71 -4.23 0.48
C PHE A 72 -14.43 -3.59 1.84
N PHE A 73 -13.22 -3.76 2.34
CA PHE A 73 -12.75 -3.20 3.60
C PHE A 73 -11.57 -2.27 3.35
N CYS A 74 -11.64 -1.07 3.91
CA CYS A 74 -10.56 -0.10 3.91
C CYS A 74 -10.52 0.60 5.26
N ASP A 75 -9.36 0.61 5.93
CA ASP A 75 -9.21 1.29 7.22
C ASP A 75 -7.77 1.79 7.37
N THR A 76 -7.61 2.95 8.02
CA THR A 76 -6.35 3.68 8.16
C THR A 76 -5.98 3.91 9.63
N PHE A 77 -4.71 4.31 9.86
CA PHE A 77 -4.18 4.55 11.20
C PHE A 77 -4.35 3.38 12.18
N LEU A 78 -4.34 2.16 11.63
CA LEU A 78 -4.54 0.92 12.39
C LEU A 78 -3.44 0.71 13.45
N TRP A 79 -2.22 1.17 13.18
CA TRP A 79 -1.10 1.10 14.11
C TRP A 79 -1.36 1.78 15.46
N ARG A 80 -2.27 2.77 15.49
CA ARG A 80 -2.66 3.47 16.71
C ARG A 80 -3.60 2.65 17.58
N ARG A 81 -4.37 1.75 16.98
CA ARG A 81 -5.47 1.02 17.61
C ARG A 81 -5.18 -0.46 17.80
N LEU A 82 -4.38 -1.06 16.93
CA LEU A 82 -4.12 -2.49 16.91
C LEU A 82 -2.63 -2.79 17.11
N PRO A 83 -2.24 -3.48 18.21
CA PRO A 83 -0.86 -3.86 18.48
C PRO A 83 -0.19 -4.65 17.34
N SER A 84 -0.95 -5.47 16.60
CA SER A 84 -0.46 -6.22 15.45
C SER A 84 -0.03 -5.31 14.30
N PHE A 85 -0.79 -4.26 14.00
CA PHE A 85 -0.40 -3.25 13.02
C PHE A 85 0.78 -2.41 13.51
N ARG A 86 0.78 -2.03 14.78
CA ARG A 86 1.92 -1.33 15.38
C ARG A 86 3.20 -2.14 15.23
N LYS A 87 3.16 -3.44 15.53
CA LYS A 87 4.31 -4.34 15.35
C LYS A 87 4.75 -4.39 13.89
N PHE A 88 3.81 -4.59 12.95
CA PHE A 88 4.15 -4.61 11.53
C PHE A 88 4.81 -3.30 11.09
N THR A 89 4.23 -2.18 11.43
CA THR A 89 4.69 -0.85 11.01
C THR A 89 6.11 -0.53 11.50
N PHE A 90 6.44 -0.86 12.74
CA PHE A 90 7.71 -0.44 13.35
C PHE A 90 8.80 -1.53 13.35
N GLU A 91 8.45 -2.79 13.20
CA GLU A 91 9.42 -3.89 13.30
C GLU A 91 9.64 -4.62 11.96
N SER A 92 8.72 -4.49 10.99
CA SER A 92 8.90 -5.11 9.67
C SER A 92 9.98 -4.44 8.83
N PRO A 93 10.40 -5.07 7.72
CA PRO A 93 11.35 -4.47 6.79
C PRO A 93 10.86 -3.19 6.09
N ALA A 94 9.56 -2.87 6.11
CA ALA A 94 8.95 -1.80 5.32
C ALA A 94 9.70 -0.47 5.42
N ALA A 95 9.97 0.00 6.63
CA ALA A 95 10.63 1.29 6.84
C ALA A 95 12.05 1.31 6.26
N ARG A 96 12.85 0.25 6.48
CA ARG A 96 14.23 0.20 5.96
C ARG A 96 14.27 0.11 4.43
N LEU A 97 13.28 -0.57 3.82
CA LEU A 97 13.15 -0.66 2.36
C LEU A 97 12.79 0.71 1.78
N ALA A 98 11.77 1.37 2.32
CA ALA A 98 11.37 2.72 1.92
C ALA A 98 12.53 3.73 2.06
N LYS A 99 13.18 3.74 3.21
CA LYS A 99 14.37 4.58 3.47
C LYS A 99 15.44 4.43 2.41
N LYS A 100 15.75 3.17 2.04
CA LYS A 100 16.78 2.86 1.03
C LYS A 100 16.37 3.30 -0.35
N VAL A 101 15.12 3.05 -0.74
CA VAL A 101 14.59 3.42 -2.08
C VAL A 101 14.57 4.94 -2.26
N MET A 102 14.12 5.68 -1.25
CA MET A 102 14.08 7.14 -1.28
C MET A 102 15.45 7.80 -1.01
N ARG A 103 16.48 7.02 -0.68
CA ARG A 103 17.80 7.54 -0.22
C ARG A 103 17.69 8.56 0.91
N SER A 104 16.69 8.40 1.76
CA SER A 104 16.46 9.30 2.88
C SER A 104 17.38 8.97 4.06
N LYS A 105 17.71 9.98 4.85
CA LYS A 105 18.45 9.79 6.12
C LYS A 105 17.51 9.41 7.25
N GLU A 106 16.29 9.89 7.20
CA GLU A 106 15.25 9.69 8.21
C GLU A 106 13.92 9.36 7.54
N LEU A 107 13.03 8.70 8.27
CA LEU A 107 11.67 8.45 7.86
C LEU A 107 10.71 8.88 8.94
N LEU A 108 9.61 9.47 8.51
CA LEU A 108 8.43 9.70 9.34
C LEU A 108 7.30 8.83 8.81
N LEU A 109 6.63 8.11 9.70
CA LEU A 109 5.41 7.41 9.38
C LEU A 109 4.29 8.44 9.26
N TYR A 110 3.62 8.46 8.11
CA TYR A 110 2.41 9.24 7.95
C TYR A 110 1.20 8.44 8.43
N PHE A 111 0.90 7.31 7.78
CA PHE A 111 -0.16 6.38 8.20
C PHE A 111 0.09 4.98 7.63
N ASP A 112 -0.67 4.04 8.12
CA ASP A 112 -0.84 2.70 7.56
C ASP A 112 -2.28 2.49 7.11
N MET A 113 -2.47 1.58 6.17
CA MET A 113 -3.77 1.25 5.61
C MET A 113 -3.88 -0.25 5.36
N ALA A 114 -5.05 -0.81 5.65
CA ALA A 114 -5.43 -2.13 5.19
C ALA A 114 -6.54 -2.01 4.16
N ILE A 115 -6.37 -2.68 3.02
CA ILE A 115 -7.36 -2.75 1.96
C ILE A 115 -7.64 -4.21 1.65
N VAL A 116 -8.91 -4.62 1.72
CA VAL A 116 -9.34 -5.96 1.34
C VAL A 116 -10.48 -5.84 0.34
N LYS A 117 -10.31 -6.51 -0.80
CA LYS A 117 -11.36 -6.68 -1.81
C LYS A 117 -11.58 -8.17 -2.00
N GLU A 118 -12.72 -8.67 -1.55
CA GLU A 118 -13.09 -10.06 -1.78
C GLU A 118 -13.51 -10.31 -3.23
N PRO A 119 -13.37 -11.57 -3.71
CA PRO A 119 -13.85 -11.95 -5.03
C PRO A 119 -15.33 -11.58 -5.22
N GLY A 120 -15.66 -11.03 -6.39
CA GLY A 120 -17.03 -10.64 -6.73
C GLY A 120 -17.40 -9.22 -6.28
N THR A 121 -16.52 -8.47 -5.61
CA THR A 121 -16.80 -7.05 -5.36
C THR A 121 -16.73 -6.25 -6.68
N PRO A 122 -17.77 -5.46 -7.02
CA PRO A 122 -17.77 -4.63 -8.22
C PRO A 122 -16.89 -3.39 -8.09
N ALA A 123 -16.48 -3.04 -6.87
CA ALA A 123 -15.72 -1.83 -6.60
C ALA A 123 -14.36 -1.83 -7.31
N LYS A 124 -14.23 -1.01 -8.35
CA LYS A 124 -12.96 -0.74 -9.02
C LYS A 124 -12.32 0.49 -8.42
N THR A 125 -11.03 0.39 -8.10
CA THR A 125 -10.26 1.58 -7.72
C THR A 125 -9.99 2.40 -8.99
N PRO A 126 -10.50 3.63 -9.09
CA PRO A 126 -10.24 4.48 -10.24
C PRO A 126 -8.77 4.91 -10.27
N TRP A 127 -8.30 5.38 -11.42
CA TRP A 127 -6.99 6.02 -11.52
C TRP A 127 -6.96 7.27 -10.65
N HIS A 128 -5.97 7.37 -9.78
CA HIS A 128 -5.82 8.48 -8.86
C HIS A 128 -4.34 8.75 -8.59
N TYR A 129 -4.09 9.85 -7.92
CA TYR A 129 -2.78 10.28 -7.45
C TYR A 129 -2.85 10.41 -5.94
N ASP A 130 -2.09 9.60 -5.23
CA ASP A 130 -2.18 9.50 -3.76
C ASP A 130 -1.91 10.83 -3.05
N GLU A 131 -0.96 11.62 -3.54
CA GLU A 131 -0.60 12.92 -2.95
C GLU A 131 -1.79 13.89 -2.89
N ALA A 132 -2.79 13.74 -3.77
CA ALA A 132 -4.00 14.57 -3.76
C ALA A 132 -4.83 14.43 -2.47
N TYR A 133 -4.61 13.36 -1.70
CA TYR A 133 -5.31 13.09 -0.43
C TYR A 133 -4.48 13.39 0.81
N TRP A 134 -3.23 13.80 0.63
CA TRP A 134 -2.30 13.97 1.74
C TRP A 134 -1.99 15.43 2.00
N PRO A 135 -1.95 15.88 3.27
CA PRO A 135 -1.54 17.25 3.62
C PRO A 135 -0.01 17.38 3.62
N VAL A 136 0.68 16.62 2.76
CA VAL A 136 2.13 16.65 2.58
C VAL A 136 2.45 16.67 1.11
N SER A 137 3.49 17.37 0.73
CA SER A 137 3.97 17.44 -0.64
C SER A 137 5.47 17.27 -0.69
N GLY A 138 5.98 16.89 -1.85
CA GLY A 138 7.41 16.76 -2.11
C GLY A 138 7.79 15.40 -2.68
N THR A 139 9.07 15.26 -2.99
CA THR A 139 9.58 14.10 -3.73
C THR A 139 10.01 12.93 -2.84
N GLN A 140 10.00 13.11 -1.51
CA GLN A 140 10.40 12.08 -0.55
C GLN A 140 9.22 11.52 0.24
N VAL A 141 8.18 11.15 -0.48
CA VAL A 141 7.01 10.44 0.04
C VAL A 141 6.85 9.14 -0.75
N CYS A 142 6.63 8.04 -0.08
CA CYS A 142 6.33 6.77 -0.77
C CYS A 142 5.41 5.87 0.06
N ASN A 143 4.69 5.01 -0.64
CA ASN A 143 3.96 3.90 -0.07
C ASN A 143 4.77 2.61 -0.18
N VAL A 144 4.66 1.75 0.82
CA VAL A 144 5.03 0.34 0.72
C VAL A 144 3.76 -0.47 0.64
N TRP A 145 3.42 -0.93 -0.57
CA TRP A 145 2.30 -1.83 -0.77
C TRP A 145 2.78 -3.28 -0.69
N MET A 146 2.14 -4.07 0.15
CA MET A 146 2.47 -5.48 0.36
C MET A 146 1.25 -6.34 0.09
N ALA A 147 1.36 -7.25 -0.90
CA ALA A 147 0.36 -8.29 -1.11
C ALA A 147 0.43 -9.33 0.02
N LEU A 148 -0.71 -9.65 0.60
CA LEU A 148 -0.83 -10.71 1.61
C LEU A 148 -1.29 -12.03 1.00
N ASP A 149 -1.87 -12.01 -0.19
CA ASP A 149 -2.35 -13.15 -0.96
C ASP A 149 -1.82 -13.07 -2.39
N ASP A 150 -1.95 -14.17 -3.13
CA ASP A 150 -1.65 -14.18 -4.55
C ASP A 150 -2.63 -13.27 -5.29
N VAL A 151 -2.08 -12.35 -6.07
CA VAL A 151 -2.86 -11.36 -6.82
C VAL A 151 -2.81 -11.72 -8.30
N PRO A 152 -3.93 -12.15 -8.90
CA PRO A 152 -3.98 -12.44 -10.32
C PRO A 152 -3.80 -11.16 -11.15
N GLU A 153 -3.36 -11.30 -12.40
CA GLU A 153 -3.00 -10.16 -13.24
C GLU A 153 -4.14 -9.16 -13.43
N GLU A 154 -5.36 -9.65 -13.55
CA GLU A 154 -6.57 -8.83 -13.70
C GLU A 154 -6.94 -8.01 -12.46
N ALA A 155 -6.46 -8.42 -11.28
CA ALA A 155 -6.66 -7.71 -10.00
C ALA A 155 -5.42 -6.93 -9.55
N ALA A 156 -4.32 -7.02 -10.30
CA ALA A 156 -3.07 -6.38 -9.93
C ALA A 156 -3.13 -4.85 -10.04
N LEU A 157 -2.36 -4.19 -9.21
CA LEU A 157 -2.18 -2.74 -9.29
C LEU A 157 -1.56 -2.34 -10.64
N GLN A 158 -2.06 -1.26 -11.20
CA GLN A 158 -1.57 -0.67 -12.44
C GLN A 158 -0.96 0.71 -12.16
N PHE A 159 0.14 1.02 -12.82
CA PHE A 159 0.87 2.26 -12.60
C PHE A 159 1.13 2.99 -13.93
N ALA A 160 0.91 4.30 -13.95
CA ALA A 160 1.38 5.18 -15.03
C ALA A 160 2.86 5.51 -14.76
N LEU A 161 3.78 4.79 -15.43
CA LEU A 161 5.21 4.95 -15.19
C LEU A 161 5.68 6.39 -15.45
N GLY A 162 6.40 6.94 -14.49
CA GLY A 162 6.93 8.31 -14.57
C GLY A 162 5.94 9.40 -14.16
N SER A 163 4.69 9.06 -13.80
CA SER A 163 3.66 10.02 -13.39
C SER A 163 4.04 10.85 -12.16
N HIS A 164 4.90 10.32 -11.27
CA HIS A 164 5.41 11.04 -10.11
C HIS A 164 6.21 12.32 -10.44
N ARG A 165 6.54 12.55 -11.71
CA ARG A 165 7.23 13.76 -12.19
C ARG A 165 6.31 14.75 -12.87
N LEU A 166 5.06 14.40 -13.04
CA LEU A 166 4.06 15.33 -13.56
C LEU A 166 3.80 16.40 -12.48
N LYS A 167 3.73 17.65 -12.92
CA LYS A 167 3.54 18.81 -12.03
C LYS A 167 2.11 19.35 -12.09
N ASP A 168 1.20 18.51 -12.52
CA ASP A 168 -0.20 18.91 -12.62
C ASP A 168 -0.86 18.88 -11.24
N ASP A 169 -1.72 19.83 -10.98
CA ASP A 169 -2.54 19.87 -9.76
C ASP A 169 -3.67 18.84 -9.87
N TYR A 170 -3.37 17.59 -9.55
CA TYR A 170 -4.36 16.54 -9.48
C TYR A 170 -5.27 16.75 -8.28
N LYS A 171 -6.57 16.76 -8.53
CA LYS A 171 -7.57 16.76 -7.46
C LYS A 171 -7.85 15.33 -7.02
N GLY A 172 -8.06 15.16 -5.72
CA GLY A 172 -8.60 13.92 -5.18
C GLY A 172 -9.98 13.65 -5.79
N ILE A 173 -10.25 12.39 -6.08
CA ILE A 173 -11.57 11.92 -6.51
C ILE A 173 -12.22 11.14 -5.38
N ASP A 174 -13.53 11.20 -5.30
CA ASP A 174 -14.28 10.34 -4.40
C ASP A 174 -14.32 8.92 -4.96
N PHE A 175 -13.73 7.97 -4.24
CA PHE A 175 -13.67 6.57 -4.65
C PHE A 175 -15.03 5.87 -4.71
N PHE A 176 -16.04 6.44 -4.07
CA PHE A 176 -17.39 5.87 -4.02
C PHE A 176 -18.32 6.47 -5.07
N THR A 177 -18.12 7.72 -5.40
CA THR A 177 -19.02 8.43 -6.34
C THR A 177 -18.38 8.72 -7.70
N ASN A 178 -17.06 8.52 -7.86
CA ASN A 178 -16.30 8.89 -9.06
C ASN A 178 -16.44 10.39 -9.46
N LYS A 179 -16.65 11.27 -8.50
CA LYS A 179 -16.80 12.72 -8.72
C LYS A 179 -15.64 13.50 -8.18
#